data_969c73e822e9a11d453b02a6b7dd01fb
#
_entry.id   969c73e822e9a11d453b02a6b7dd01fb
#
_cell.length_a   1.000
_cell.length_b   1.000
_cell.length_c   1.000
_cell.angle_alpha   90.00
_cell.angle_beta   90.00
_cell.angle_gamma   90.00
#
_symmetry.space_group_name_H-M   'P 1'
#
loop_
_entity.id
_entity.type
_entity.pdbx_description
1 polymer ?
#
loop_
_entity_poly.entity_id
_entity_poly.type
_entity_poly.pdbx_seq_one_letter_code
_entity_poly.pdbx_strand_id
1 'polypeptide(L)'
;MNTTATVYPFYDPRLDLTAFQPVEPPPSPGASRVVHIGTATLYHGDCFAIMPGLAPVEGVVTDPPYGIGFKYRTYDDAPERYDTMMWKLVPLLTRLSEGGPCFVWQSPLKADKWHKYFPEDFRILAGCKLYPKRDGKQPCLSWDPIIFWSQKSRLWKEVPRDWHLVDLAPYDGYQGDNPVPCPRPLAQVEFICREIRARSILDPFMGSGTTGVACINAGKRFVGIEQDPVYFDYACERIRKALAAVSNPGKPA
;
A
#
# COMPACT_ATOMS: atom_id res chain seq x y z
N MET A 1 1.65 -36.72 3.15
CA MET A 1 1.66 -36.06 1.86
C MET A 1 2.48 -34.79 2.05
N ASN A 2 3.68 -34.72 1.47
CA ASN A 2 4.59 -33.59 1.63
C ASN A 2 4.10 -32.41 0.79
N THR A 3 3.60 -31.37 1.45
CA THR A 3 3.39 -30.06 0.82
C THR A 3 4.71 -29.30 0.84
N THR A 4 5.45 -29.38 -0.26
CA THR A 4 6.57 -28.51 -0.53
C THR A 4 6.03 -27.09 -0.67
N ALA A 5 6.38 -26.22 0.28
CA ALA A 5 6.16 -24.79 0.17
C ALA A 5 6.85 -24.29 -1.12
N THR A 6 6.08 -23.76 -2.04
CA THR A 6 6.60 -23.15 -3.25
C THR A 6 7.25 -21.82 -2.86
N VAL A 7 8.56 -21.85 -2.68
CA VAL A 7 9.38 -20.65 -2.59
C VAL A 7 9.36 -20.01 -3.99
N TYR A 8 8.78 -18.82 -4.11
CA TYR A 8 8.81 -18.04 -5.34
C TYR A 8 10.09 -17.20 -5.40
N PRO A 9 11.08 -17.58 -6.23
CA PRO A 9 12.22 -16.73 -6.48
C PRO A 9 11.90 -15.84 -7.70
N PHE A 10 11.47 -14.61 -7.50
CA PHE A 10 11.38 -13.64 -8.58
C PHE A 10 12.19 -12.38 -8.27
N TYR A 11 13.50 -12.58 -8.27
CA TYR A 11 14.45 -11.50 -8.53
C TYR A 11 14.67 -11.46 -10.05
N ASP A 12 14.40 -10.32 -10.71
CA ASP A 12 14.85 -10.09 -12.09
C ASP A 12 16.27 -9.52 -12.03
N PRO A 13 17.31 -10.32 -12.33
CA PRO A 13 18.71 -9.88 -12.25
C PRO A 13 19.08 -8.82 -13.29
N ARG A 14 18.15 -8.45 -14.18
CA ARG A 14 18.35 -7.40 -15.21
C ARG A 14 17.99 -6.01 -14.71
N LEU A 15 17.41 -5.89 -13.50
CA LEU A 15 17.14 -4.60 -12.87
C LEU A 15 18.43 -4.08 -12.24
N ASP A 16 19.11 -3.18 -12.93
CA ASP A 16 20.25 -2.44 -12.39
C ASP A 16 19.74 -1.40 -11.37
N LEU A 17 19.70 -1.81 -10.11
CA LEU A 17 19.30 -0.94 -9.00
C LEU A 17 20.36 0.15 -8.70
N THR A 18 21.56 0.06 -9.27
CA THR A 18 22.65 1.03 -9.05
C THR A 18 22.53 2.26 -9.95
N ALA A 19 21.73 2.18 -11.02
CA ALA A 19 21.50 3.28 -11.96
C ALA A 19 20.56 4.38 -11.41
N PHE A 20 19.90 4.14 -10.29
CA PHE A 20 19.03 5.13 -9.66
C PHE A 20 19.81 5.95 -8.61
N GLN A 21 20.46 7.03 -9.06
CA GLN A 21 20.88 8.08 -8.13
C GLN A 21 19.63 8.64 -7.46
N PRO A 22 19.56 8.67 -6.11
CA PRO A 22 18.47 9.34 -5.42
C PRO A 22 18.56 10.84 -5.76
N VAL A 23 17.62 11.33 -6.55
CA VAL A 23 17.39 12.78 -6.61
C VAL A 23 16.76 13.13 -5.27
N GLU A 24 17.48 13.85 -4.41
CA GLU A 24 16.90 14.36 -3.17
C GLU A 24 15.66 15.19 -3.56
N PRO A 25 14.45 14.72 -3.25
CA PRO A 25 13.28 15.56 -3.44
C PRO A 25 13.41 16.74 -2.49
N PRO A 26 13.00 17.95 -2.91
CA PRO A 26 13.00 19.10 -2.02
C PRO A 26 12.20 18.75 -0.75
N PRO A 27 12.59 19.28 0.42
CA PRO A 27 11.86 19.01 1.65
C PRO A 27 10.40 19.40 1.44
N SER A 28 9.51 18.41 1.49
CA SER A 28 8.07 18.66 1.38
C SER A 28 7.63 19.49 2.58
N PRO A 29 6.98 20.65 2.37
CA PRO A 29 6.36 21.37 3.46
C PRO A 29 5.47 20.45 4.28
N GLY A 30 5.62 20.45 5.60
CA GLY A 30 4.82 19.60 6.51
C GLY A 30 5.44 18.26 6.91
N ALA A 31 6.56 17.84 6.32
CA ALA A 31 7.29 16.68 6.81
C ALA A 31 8.21 17.04 7.97
N SER A 32 8.10 16.33 9.09
CA SER A 32 9.01 16.48 10.24
C SER A 32 10.32 15.70 10.06
N ARG A 33 10.31 14.66 9.23
CA ARG A 33 11.47 13.82 8.90
C ARG A 33 11.29 13.19 7.52
N VAL A 34 12.40 13.08 6.77
CA VAL A 34 12.47 12.35 5.50
C VAL A 34 13.55 11.30 5.59
N VAL A 35 13.28 10.08 5.12
CA VAL A 35 14.21 8.95 5.13
C VAL A 35 14.26 8.32 3.74
N HIS A 36 15.48 8.11 3.22
CA HIS A 36 15.73 7.42 1.96
C HIS A 36 16.25 6.01 2.23
N ILE A 37 15.66 5.00 1.59
CA ILE A 37 16.05 3.59 1.70
C ILE A 37 16.02 2.96 0.31
N GLY A 38 17.18 2.85 -0.34
CA GLY A 38 17.27 2.42 -1.73
C GLY A 38 16.40 3.30 -2.64
N THR A 39 15.43 2.72 -3.31
CA THR A 39 14.49 3.43 -4.19
C THR A 39 13.26 3.99 -3.46
N ALA A 40 13.19 3.88 -2.14
CA ALA A 40 12.09 4.37 -1.33
C ALA A 40 12.41 5.71 -0.67
N THR A 41 11.44 6.65 -0.69
CA THR A 41 11.46 7.91 0.05
C THR A 41 10.28 7.93 1.02
N LEU A 42 10.55 8.08 2.30
CA LEU A 42 9.56 8.01 3.36
C LEU A 42 9.46 9.35 4.09
N TYR A 43 8.25 9.85 4.24
CA TYR A 43 7.96 11.12 4.89
C TYR A 43 7.20 10.88 6.20
N HIS A 44 7.70 11.42 7.30
CA HIS A 44 6.98 11.44 8.57
C HIS A 44 6.17 12.71 8.70
N GLY A 45 4.84 12.60 8.76
CA GLY A 45 3.93 13.73 8.93
C GLY A 45 2.52 13.49 8.38
N ASP A 46 1.72 14.54 8.36
CA ASP A 46 0.37 14.50 7.80
C ASP A 46 0.41 14.44 6.28
N CYS A 47 -0.21 13.41 5.70
CA CYS A 47 -0.25 13.24 4.26
C CYS A 47 -0.92 14.40 3.51
N PHE A 48 -1.92 15.05 4.12
CA PHE A 48 -2.60 16.20 3.49
C PHE A 48 -1.73 17.46 3.47
N ALA A 49 -0.78 17.58 4.37
CA ALA A 49 0.22 18.65 4.36
C ALA A 49 1.36 18.35 3.37
N ILE A 50 1.74 17.07 3.22
CA ILE A 50 2.90 16.63 2.43
C ILE A 50 2.55 16.44 0.95
N MET A 51 1.45 15.76 0.62
CA MET A 51 1.06 15.42 -0.76
C MET A 51 1.00 16.60 -1.73
N PRO A 52 0.56 17.80 -1.34
CA PRO A 52 0.54 18.95 -2.27
C PRO A 52 1.90 19.32 -2.86
N GLY A 53 2.99 19.07 -2.11
CA GLY A 53 4.37 19.37 -2.51
C GLY A 53 5.11 18.23 -3.21
N LEU A 54 4.50 17.04 -3.30
CA LEU A 54 5.14 15.89 -3.94
C LEU A 54 5.17 16.00 -5.46
N ALA A 55 6.25 15.48 -6.05
CA ALA A 55 6.30 15.20 -7.47
C ALA A 55 5.32 14.06 -7.82
N PRO A 56 4.79 14.03 -9.04
CA PRO A 56 3.91 12.96 -9.50
C PRO A 56 4.57 11.58 -9.43
N VAL A 57 3.73 10.57 -9.26
CA VAL A 57 4.07 9.14 -9.30
C VAL A 57 3.30 8.43 -10.41
N GLU A 58 3.70 7.23 -10.78
CA GLU A 58 3.03 6.50 -11.86
C GLU A 58 1.81 5.70 -11.37
N GLY A 59 1.64 5.50 -10.05
CA GLY A 59 0.49 4.82 -9.47
C GLY A 59 0.38 5.01 -7.96
N VAL A 60 -0.77 4.66 -7.42
CA VAL A 60 -1.10 4.73 -5.99
C VAL A 60 -1.61 3.37 -5.51
N VAL A 61 -1.10 2.91 -4.36
CA VAL A 61 -1.57 1.71 -3.67
C VAL A 61 -1.65 2.04 -2.18
N THR A 62 -2.86 2.14 -1.62
CA THR A 62 -3.03 2.70 -0.27
C THR A 62 -4.24 2.17 0.49
N ASP A 63 -4.17 2.21 1.82
CA ASP A 63 -5.19 1.74 2.75
C ASP A 63 -5.52 2.84 3.79
N PRO A 64 -6.36 3.83 3.43
CA PRO A 64 -6.71 4.93 4.34
C PRO A 64 -7.62 4.46 5.48
N PRO A 65 -7.74 5.23 6.58
CA PRO A 65 -8.76 5.01 7.60
C PRO A 65 -10.17 4.99 7.03
N TYR A 66 -11.05 4.13 7.60
CA TYR A 66 -12.38 3.89 7.02
C TYR A 66 -13.54 4.64 7.70
N GLY A 67 -13.27 5.41 8.75
CA GLY A 67 -14.31 6.07 9.52
C GLY A 67 -15.27 5.06 10.19
N ILE A 68 -14.74 4.01 10.76
CA ILE A 68 -15.49 2.95 11.45
C ILE A 68 -15.23 2.91 12.95
N GLY A 69 -14.58 3.95 13.48
CA GLY A 69 -14.22 4.07 14.87
C GLY A 69 -13.05 3.18 15.28
N PHE A 70 -12.16 2.85 14.35
CA PHE A 70 -10.97 2.06 14.65
C PHE A 70 -10.00 2.87 15.53
N LYS A 71 -9.42 2.23 16.55
CA LYS A 71 -8.51 2.91 17.50
C LYS A 71 -7.07 2.92 16.97
N TYR A 72 -6.71 4.00 16.28
CA TYR A 72 -5.31 4.31 15.96
C TYR A 72 -4.63 5.04 17.11
N ARG A 73 -3.30 5.10 17.12
CA ARG A 73 -2.52 5.81 18.15
C ARG A 73 -2.61 7.32 18.03
N THR A 74 -2.58 7.84 16.81
CA THR A 74 -2.45 9.28 16.51
C THR A 74 -3.57 9.82 15.63
N TYR A 75 -4.51 8.98 15.19
CA TYR A 75 -5.62 9.37 14.35
C TYR A 75 -6.97 8.97 14.96
N ASP A 76 -7.90 9.88 14.90
CA ASP A 76 -9.29 9.65 15.30
C ASP A 76 -10.12 9.25 14.07
N ASP A 77 -10.43 7.94 13.96
CA ASP A 77 -11.20 7.33 12.87
C ASP A 77 -12.71 7.50 13.05
N ALA A 78 -13.14 8.68 13.53
CA ALA A 78 -14.55 8.97 13.72
C ALA A 78 -15.29 8.95 12.37
N PRO A 79 -16.52 8.37 12.32
CA PRO A 79 -17.32 8.28 11.08
C PRO A 79 -17.56 9.62 10.39
N GLU A 80 -17.63 10.69 11.15
CA GLU A 80 -17.88 12.06 10.67
C GLU A 80 -16.69 12.61 9.86
N ARG A 81 -15.48 12.12 10.13
CA ARG A 81 -14.25 12.55 9.43
C ARG A 81 -14.07 11.87 8.07
N TYR A 82 -14.70 10.72 7.86
CA TYR A 82 -14.51 9.92 6.64
C TYR A 82 -14.86 10.71 5.38
N ASP A 83 -16.04 11.33 5.34
CA ASP A 83 -16.53 12.06 4.16
C ASP A 83 -15.56 13.21 3.81
N THR A 84 -15.15 14.00 4.82
CA THR A 84 -14.20 15.10 4.61
C THR A 84 -12.83 14.61 4.13
N MET A 85 -12.36 13.49 4.69
CA MET A 85 -11.09 12.88 4.29
C MET A 85 -11.16 12.41 2.83
N MET A 86 -12.19 11.66 2.45
CA MET A 86 -12.30 11.11 1.10
C MET A 86 -12.47 12.19 0.02
N TRP A 87 -13.22 13.27 0.29
CA TRP A 87 -13.34 14.41 -0.60
C TRP A 87 -12.01 15.12 -0.88
N LYS A 88 -11.09 15.11 0.08
CA LYS A 88 -9.74 15.67 -0.09
C LYS A 88 -8.79 14.65 -0.74
N LEU A 89 -8.89 13.40 -0.33
CA LEU A 89 -7.95 12.34 -0.70
C LEU A 89 -8.04 11.98 -2.18
N VAL A 90 -9.22 11.62 -2.67
CA VAL A 90 -9.38 11.06 -4.03
C VAL A 90 -8.88 12.02 -5.12
N PRO A 91 -9.20 13.34 -5.10
CA PRO A 91 -8.65 14.29 -6.06
C PRO A 91 -7.11 14.40 -5.99
N LEU A 92 -6.52 14.36 -4.78
CA LEU A 92 -5.08 14.40 -4.60
C LEU A 92 -4.40 13.15 -5.18
N LEU A 93 -4.96 11.96 -4.94
CA LEU A 93 -4.43 10.71 -5.50
C LEU A 93 -4.50 10.72 -7.03
N THR A 94 -5.63 11.15 -7.60
CA THR A 94 -5.81 11.25 -9.06
C THR A 94 -4.81 12.23 -9.69
N ARG A 95 -4.62 13.38 -9.05
CA ARG A 95 -3.63 14.37 -9.49
C ARG A 95 -2.20 13.83 -9.42
N LEU A 96 -1.81 13.23 -8.30
CA LEU A 96 -0.45 12.74 -8.08
C LEU A 96 -0.11 11.55 -8.96
N SER A 97 -1.09 10.70 -9.31
CA SER A 97 -0.89 9.58 -10.23
C SER A 97 -0.87 10.01 -11.70
N GLU A 98 -1.12 11.30 -12.00
CA GLU A 98 -1.29 11.79 -13.39
C GLU A 98 -2.24 10.91 -14.23
N GLY A 99 -3.34 10.49 -13.62
CA GLY A 99 -4.32 9.58 -14.21
C GLY A 99 -3.86 8.12 -14.29
N GLY A 100 -2.74 7.77 -13.67
CA GLY A 100 -2.29 6.38 -13.52
C GLY A 100 -3.18 5.57 -12.57
N PRO A 101 -2.86 4.27 -12.38
CA PRO A 101 -3.69 3.37 -11.57
C PRO A 101 -3.67 3.77 -10.10
N CYS A 102 -4.86 3.85 -9.51
CA CYS A 102 -5.07 4.04 -8.08
C CYS A 102 -5.81 2.82 -7.51
N PHE A 103 -5.24 2.23 -6.46
CA PHE A 103 -5.81 1.12 -5.71
C PHE A 103 -6.00 1.58 -4.27
N VAL A 104 -7.24 1.62 -3.82
CA VAL A 104 -7.59 2.13 -2.49
C VAL A 104 -8.45 1.10 -1.77
N TRP A 105 -7.90 0.50 -0.72
CA TRP A 105 -8.70 -0.39 0.14
C TRP A 105 -9.83 0.37 0.80
N GLN A 106 -10.96 -0.29 0.94
CA GLN A 106 -12.14 0.29 1.56
C GLN A 106 -12.87 -0.72 2.45
N SER A 107 -13.66 -0.19 3.40
CA SER A 107 -14.57 -1.03 4.18
C SER A 107 -15.86 -1.28 3.41
N PRO A 108 -16.35 -2.55 3.30
CA PRO A 108 -17.67 -2.82 2.74
C PRO A 108 -18.81 -2.06 3.43
N LEU A 109 -18.61 -1.65 4.69
CA LEU A 109 -19.58 -0.83 5.44
C LEU A 109 -19.75 0.59 4.91
N LYS A 110 -18.94 1.00 3.93
CA LYS A 110 -19.00 2.31 3.28
C LYS A 110 -19.41 2.23 1.80
N ALA A 111 -19.86 1.06 1.36
CA ALA A 111 -20.20 0.82 -0.05
C ALA A 111 -21.26 1.78 -0.61
N ASP A 112 -22.20 2.21 0.23
CA ASP A 112 -23.24 3.21 -0.10
C ASP A 112 -22.65 4.59 -0.43
N LYS A 113 -21.41 4.87 -0.03
CA LYS A 113 -20.75 6.17 -0.20
C LYS A 113 -19.73 6.21 -1.34
N TRP A 114 -19.30 5.09 -1.90
CA TRP A 114 -18.18 5.06 -2.85
C TRP A 114 -18.44 5.92 -4.10
N HIS A 115 -19.64 5.89 -4.65
CA HIS A 115 -20.03 6.72 -5.80
C HIS A 115 -19.99 8.23 -5.55
N LYS A 116 -19.86 8.66 -4.29
CA LYS A 116 -19.73 10.09 -3.96
C LYS A 116 -18.31 10.60 -4.19
N TYR A 117 -17.28 9.75 -4.04
CA TYR A 117 -15.88 10.17 -3.99
C TYR A 117 -15.07 9.68 -5.16
N PHE A 118 -15.30 8.42 -5.57
CA PHE A 118 -14.54 7.80 -6.65
C PHE A 118 -15.09 8.18 -8.03
N PRO A 119 -14.24 8.20 -9.08
CA PRO A 119 -14.70 8.41 -10.46
C PRO A 119 -15.81 7.41 -10.84
N GLU A 120 -16.75 7.83 -11.72
CA GLU A 120 -17.92 7.01 -12.10
C GLU A 120 -17.57 5.64 -12.69
N ASP A 121 -16.39 5.54 -13.32
CA ASP A 121 -15.87 4.31 -13.96
C ASP A 121 -15.00 3.46 -13.05
N PHE A 122 -14.99 3.71 -11.72
CA PHE A 122 -14.22 2.89 -10.80
C PHE A 122 -14.65 1.42 -10.87
N ARG A 123 -13.72 0.54 -10.60
CA ARG A 123 -13.95 -0.90 -10.48
C ARG A 123 -13.63 -1.37 -9.05
N ILE A 124 -14.19 -2.51 -8.69
CA ILE A 124 -13.92 -3.15 -7.41
C ILE A 124 -13.12 -4.41 -7.69
N LEU A 125 -11.94 -4.52 -7.06
CA LEU A 125 -11.20 -5.76 -6.99
C LEU A 125 -11.45 -6.41 -5.63
N ALA A 126 -11.59 -7.72 -5.60
CA ALA A 126 -11.80 -8.46 -4.38
C ALA A 126 -10.51 -9.12 -3.90
N GLY A 127 -9.98 -8.64 -2.78
CA GLY A 127 -8.91 -9.30 -2.05
C GLY A 127 -9.45 -10.43 -1.19
N CYS A 128 -9.59 -11.65 -1.76
CA CYS A 128 -10.21 -12.79 -1.08
C CYS A 128 -9.26 -13.41 -0.04
N LYS A 129 -9.84 -13.94 1.04
CA LYS A 129 -9.13 -14.57 2.17
C LYS A 129 -9.66 -15.98 2.37
N LEU A 130 -8.79 -16.96 2.55
CA LEU A 130 -9.19 -18.33 2.91
C LEU A 130 -9.79 -18.40 4.33
N TYR A 131 -9.32 -17.53 5.23
CA TYR A 131 -9.79 -17.50 6.62
C TYR A 131 -10.60 -16.23 6.85
N PRO A 132 -11.95 -16.31 6.81
CA PRO A 132 -12.79 -15.15 6.98
C PRO A 132 -12.74 -14.63 8.41
N LYS A 133 -12.82 -13.30 8.55
CA LYS A 133 -12.99 -12.67 9.85
C LYS A 133 -14.41 -12.98 10.38
N ARG A 134 -14.47 -13.60 11.56
CA ARG A 134 -15.72 -13.84 12.27
C ARG A 134 -15.94 -12.71 13.26
N ASP A 135 -16.95 -11.89 13.04
CA ASP A 135 -17.38 -10.79 13.91
C ASP A 135 -18.72 -11.06 14.60
N GLY A 136 -19.19 -12.31 14.59
CA GLY A 136 -20.48 -12.72 15.12
C GLY A 136 -21.67 -12.48 14.18
N LYS A 137 -21.45 -11.83 13.02
CA LYS A 137 -22.45 -11.63 11.98
C LYS A 137 -22.31 -12.67 10.87
N GLN A 138 -23.34 -12.86 10.08
CA GLN A 138 -23.34 -13.75 8.92
C GLN A 138 -23.85 -13.00 7.69
N PRO A 139 -23.25 -13.27 6.50
CA PRO A 139 -22.06 -14.09 6.25
C PRO A 139 -20.77 -13.47 6.79
N CYS A 140 -19.74 -14.32 7.04
CA CYS A 140 -18.43 -13.84 7.46
C CYS A 140 -17.76 -13.00 6.37
N LEU A 141 -16.98 -11.98 6.76
CA LEU A 141 -16.19 -11.15 5.82
C LEU A 141 -14.99 -11.94 5.32
N SER A 142 -15.05 -12.42 4.09
CA SER A 142 -14.02 -13.25 3.44
C SER A 142 -13.25 -12.53 2.33
N TRP A 143 -13.48 -11.24 2.13
CA TRP A 143 -12.76 -10.43 1.16
C TRP A 143 -12.71 -8.96 1.58
N ASP A 144 -11.68 -8.26 1.10
CA ASP A 144 -11.54 -6.82 1.24
C ASP A 144 -11.75 -6.16 -0.13
N PRO A 145 -12.63 -5.16 -0.24
CA PRO A 145 -12.79 -4.40 -1.47
C PRO A 145 -11.59 -3.47 -1.68
N ILE A 146 -11.10 -3.45 -2.92
CA ILE A 146 -10.08 -2.52 -3.39
C ILE A 146 -10.70 -1.72 -4.51
N ILE A 147 -10.92 -0.44 -4.29
CA ILE A 147 -11.44 0.46 -5.33
C ILE A 147 -10.31 0.79 -6.27
N PHE A 148 -10.54 0.58 -7.56
CA PHE A 148 -9.59 0.80 -8.62
C PHE A 148 -10.13 1.76 -9.66
N TRP A 149 -9.33 2.74 -10.04
CA TRP A 149 -9.60 3.60 -11.20
C TRP A 149 -8.32 4.01 -11.90
N SER A 150 -8.42 4.40 -13.18
CA SER A 150 -7.32 4.97 -13.95
C SER A 150 -7.85 5.62 -15.22
N GLN A 151 -7.24 6.73 -15.61
CA GLN A 151 -7.48 7.37 -16.91
C GLN A 151 -6.61 6.80 -18.02
N LYS A 152 -5.58 6.00 -17.67
CA LYS A 152 -4.64 5.39 -18.60
C LYS A 152 -5.07 3.98 -18.96
N SER A 153 -4.71 3.53 -20.16
CA SER A 153 -4.87 2.16 -20.63
C SER A 153 -3.55 1.37 -20.48
N ARG A 154 -3.60 0.04 -20.69
CA ARG A 154 -2.43 -0.86 -20.64
C ARG A 154 -1.64 -0.81 -19.33
N LEU A 155 -2.36 -0.81 -18.23
CA LEU A 155 -1.81 -0.65 -16.87
C LEU A 155 -1.11 -1.91 -16.35
N TRP A 156 -1.53 -3.07 -16.82
CA TRP A 156 -1.10 -4.37 -16.35
C TRP A 156 -0.08 -5.00 -17.31
N LYS A 157 0.80 -5.83 -16.79
CA LYS A 157 1.66 -6.72 -17.60
C LYS A 157 0.80 -7.76 -18.30
N GLU A 158 -0.05 -8.42 -17.52
CA GLU A 158 -1.13 -9.29 -17.99
C GLU A 158 -2.43 -8.82 -17.32
N VAL A 159 -3.55 -8.84 -18.04
CA VAL A 159 -4.84 -8.40 -17.47
C VAL A 159 -5.29 -9.40 -16.40
N PRO A 160 -5.30 -9.02 -15.12
CA PRO A 160 -5.69 -9.93 -14.06
C PRO A 160 -7.20 -10.12 -14.02
N ARG A 161 -7.63 -11.11 -13.25
CA ARG A 161 -9.02 -11.18 -12.78
C ARG A 161 -9.29 -10.06 -11.76
N ASP A 162 -10.54 -9.71 -11.60
CA ASP A 162 -10.98 -8.72 -10.61
C ASP A 162 -11.01 -9.26 -9.16
N TRP A 163 -10.47 -10.43 -8.94
CA TRP A 163 -10.27 -11.03 -7.62
C TRP A 163 -8.90 -11.70 -7.50
N HIS A 164 -8.33 -11.67 -6.32
CA HIS A 164 -7.09 -12.36 -5.95
C HIS A 164 -7.27 -13.11 -4.64
N LEU A 165 -7.08 -14.42 -4.68
CA LEU A 165 -7.09 -15.25 -3.48
C LEU A 165 -5.71 -15.22 -2.84
N VAL A 166 -5.65 -14.79 -1.60
CA VAL A 166 -4.45 -14.87 -0.78
C VAL A 166 -4.62 -16.03 0.18
N ASP A 167 -3.77 -17.05 0.01
CA ASP A 167 -3.58 -18.06 1.04
C ASP A 167 -2.82 -17.38 2.18
N LEU A 168 -3.57 -16.83 3.10
CA LEU A 168 -3.00 -16.35 4.33
C LEU A 168 -2.78 -17.58 5.20
N ALA A 169 -1.55 -18.10 5.20
CA ALA A 169 -1.06 -18.76 6.39
C ALA A 169 -1.39 -17.83 7.59
N PRO A 170 -1.90 -18.36 8.71
CA PRO A 170 -2.37 -17.51 9.77
C PRO A 170 -1.29 -16.51 10.13
N TYR A 171 -1.49 -15.26 9.71
CA TYR A 171 -0.77 -14.08 10.15
C TYR A 171 0.73 -13.95 9.82
N ASP A 172 1.09 -13.79 8.56
CA ASP A 172 2.44 -13.30 8.18
C ASP A 172 2.78 -11.90 8.71
N GLY A 173 1.87 -11.23 9.36
CA GLY A 173 2.06 -9.88 9.88
C GLY A 173 1.86 -9.72 11.39
N TYR A 174 1.47 -10.78 12.09
CA TYR A 174 1.14 -10.71 13.53
C TYR A 174 2.11 -11.46 14.44
N GLN A 175 3.18 -12.01 13.92
CA GLN A 175 4.20 -12.62 14.75
C GLN A 175 5.23 -11.57 15.15
N GLY A 176 5.28 -11.26 16.45
CA GLY A 176 6.27 -10.39 17.06
C GLY A 176 5.74 -8.98 17.38
N ASP A 177 6.66 -8.07 17.61
CA ASP A 177 6.43 -6.70 18.11
C ASP A 177 5.91 -5.73 17.03
N ASN A 178 4.99 -6.16 16.15
CA ASN A 178 4.39 -5.27 15.16
C ASN A 178 3.46 -4.26 15.86
N PRO A 179 3.81 -2.98 15.95
CA PRO A 179 3.00 -1.98 16.62
C PRO A 179 1.78 -1.56 15.79
N VAL A 180 1.78 -1.88 14.48
CA VAL A 180 0.74 -1.43 13.54
C VAL A 180 -0.41 -2.43 13.54
N PRO A 181 -1.62 -2.00 13.89
CA PRO A 181 -2.76 -2.89 13.88
C PRO A 181 -3.20 -3.21 12.44
N CYS A 182 -3.66 -4.45 12.23
CA CYS A 182 -4.27 -4.90 10.98
C CYS A 182 -3.44 -4.61 9.70
N PRO A 183 -2.15 -4.97 9.63
CA PRO A 183 -1.36 -4.77 8.43
C PRO A 183 -1.97 -5.57 7.27
N ARG A 184 -1.87 -5.02 6.05
CA ARG A 184 -2.30 -5.75 4.86
C ARG A 184 -1.38 -6.95 4.59
N PRO A 185 -1.94 -8.08 4.11
CA PRO A 185 -1.14 -9.22 3.70
C PRO A 185 -0.16 -8.83 2.61
N LEU A 186 1.13 -9.11 2.81
CA LEU A 186 2.17 -8.73 1.86
C LEU A 186 1.89 -9.31 0.46
N ALA A 187 1.51 -10.58 0.37
CA ALA A 187 1.24 -11.25 -0.90
C ALA A 187 0.15 -10.55 -1.74
N GLN A 188 -0.86 -9.96 -1.09
CA GLN A 188 -1.92 -9.21 -1.78
C GLN A 188 -1.40 -7.91 -2.39
N VAL A 189 -0.57 -7.18 -1.65
CA VAL A 189 0.02 -5.92 -2.11
C VAL A 189 1.10 -6.19 -3.16
N GLU A 190 1.90 -7.24 -2.98
CA GLU A 190 2.91 -7.67 -3.94
C GLU A 190 2.31 -8.05 -5.29
N PHE A 191 1.18 -8.76 -5.30
CA PHE A 191 0.48 -9.07 -6.54
C PHE A 191 0.19 -7.79 -7.33
N ILE A 192 -0.41 -6.77 -6.70
CA ILE A 192 -0.69 -5.50 -7.36
C ILE A 192 0.62 -4.85 -7.83
N CYS A 193 1.58 -4.66 -6.92
CA CYS A 193 2.84 -3.97 -7.23
C CYS A 193 3.63 -4.66 -8.35
N ARG A 194 3.62 -5.98 -8.42
CA ARG A 194 4.35 -6.74 -9.43
C ARG A 194 3.69 -6.66 -10.81
N GLU A 195 2.36 -6.76 -10.86
CA GLU A 195 1.63 -6.89 -12.12
C GLU A 195 1.34 -5.55 -12.81
N ILE A 196 1.27 -4.44 -12.07
CA ILE A 196 1.10 -3.13 -12.69
C ILE A 196 2.39 -2.63 -13.36
N ARG A 197 2.24 -1.88 -14.45
CA ARG A 197 3.37 -1.30 -15.21
C ARG A 197 3.96 -0.06 -14.56
N ALA A 198 3.27 0.57 -13.60
CA ALA A 198 3.77 1.72 -12.85
C ALA A 198 5.12 1.42 -12.20
N ARG A 199 6.11 2.29 -12.40
CA ARG A 199 7.48 2.15 -11.87
C ARG A 199 7.68 2.90 -10.55
N SER A 200 6.78 3.82 -10.23
CA SER A 200 6.76 4.53 -8.95
C SER A 200 5.37 4.49 -8.33
N ILE A 201 5.32 4.24 -7.03
CA ILE A 201 4.08 4.04 -6.28
C ILE A 201 4.08 4.92 -5.04
N LEU A 202 2.94 5.58 -4.79
CA LEU A 202 2.67 6.34 -3.57
C LEU A 202 1.74 5.55 -2.64
N ASP A 203 2.06 5.56 -1.36
CA ASP A 203 1.16 5.18 -0.26
C ASP A 203 1.15 6.27 0.81
N PRO A 204 0.14 7.14 0.85
CA PRO A 204 0.06 8.23 1.83
C PRO A 204 -0.41 7.78 3.23
N PHE A 205 -0.71 6.49 3.41
CA PHE A 205 -1.09 5.89 4.70
C PHE A 205 -0.29 4.60 4.91
N MET A 206 1.05 4.67 4.79
CA MET A 206 1.88 3.46 4.65
C MET A 206 1.88 2.55 5.89
N GLY A 207 1.49 3.03 7.06
CA GLY A 207 1.41 2.24 8.29
C GLY A 207 2.67 1.43 8.55
N SER A 208 2.57 0.10 8.47
CA SER A 208 3.69 -0.82 8.65
C SER A 208 4.66 -0.89 7.46
N GLY A 209 4.42 -0.14 6.39
CA GLY A 209 5.28 -0.13 5.19
C GLY A 209 5.12 -1.33 4.27
N THR A 210 3.99 -2.05 4.33
CA THR A 210 3.77 -3.24 3.49
C THR A 210 3.86 -2.92 1.99
N THR A 211 3.30 -1.78 1.56
CA THR A 211 3.41 -1.31 0.17
C THR A 211 4.86 -1.01 -0.21
N GLY A 212 5.63 -0.43 0.72
CA GLY A 212 7.06 -0.16 0.51
C GLY A 212 7.86 -1.45 0.33
N VAL A 213 7.63 -2.46 1.17
CA VAL A 213 8.26 -3.80 1.04
C VAL A 213 7.90 -4.41 -0.32
N ALA A 214 6.62 -4.39 -0.70
CA ALA A 214 6.16 -4.91 -2.00
C ALA A 214 6.82 -4.20 -3.18
N CYS A 215 7.01 -2.87 -3.10
CA CYS A 215 7.70 -2.09 -4.12
C CYS A 215 9.17 -2.46 -4.23
N ILE A 216 9.89 -2.59 -3.12
CA ILE A 216 11.29 -3.04 -3.11
C ILE A 216 11.42 -4.42 -3.77
N ASN A 217 10.57 -5.39 -3.38
CA ASN A 217 10.58 -6.73 -3.95
C ASN A 217 10.25 -6.75 -5.46
N ALA A 218 9.44 -5.79 -5.92
CA ALA A 218 9.09 -5.62 -7.33
C ALA A 218 10.07 -4.72 -8.13
N GLY A 219 11.15 -4.21 -7.51
CA GLY A 219 12.12 -3.31 -8.14
C GLY A 219 11.53 -1.94 -8.53
N LYS A 220 10.60 -1.41 -7.74
CA LYS A 220 9.91 -0.14 -7.99
C LYS A 220 10.35 0.96 -7.04
N ARG A 221 10.18 2.21 -7.47
CA ARG A 221 10.31 3.37 -6.57
C ARG A 221 9.09 3.45 -5.67
N PHE A 222 9.31 3.84 -4.44
CA PHE A 222 8.25 3.99 -3.45
C PHE A 222 8.30 5.36 -2.79
N VAL A 223 7.13 5.97 -2.62
CA VAL A 223 6.92 7.16 -1.78
C VAL A 223 5.92 6.80 -0.71
N GLY A 224 6.32 6.84 0.55
CA GLY A 224 5.45 6.52 1.69
C GLY A 224 5.30 7.71 2.63
N ILE A 225 4.09 7.88 3.19
CA ILE A 225 3.84 8.89 4.22
C ILE A 225 3.19 8.19 5.42
N GLU A 226 3.66 8.51 6.63
CA GLU A 226 3.08 8.03 7.89
C GLU A 226 3.16 9.12 8.96
N GLN A 227 2.07 9.36 9.66
CA GLN A 227 2.00 10.39 10.70
C GLN A 227 2.38 9.88 12.10
N ASP A 228 2.19 8.58 12.37
CA ASP A 228 2.57 7.99 13.66
C ASP A 228 4.08 7.69 13.66
N PRO A 229 4.86 8.27 14.60
CA PRO A 229 6.31 8.10 14.63
C PRO A 229 6.73 6.64 14.85
N VAL A 230 5.95 5.87 15.63
CA VAL A 230 6.24 4.46 15.91
C VAL A 230 6.01 3.61 14.67
N TYR A 231 4.92 3.84 13.95
CA TYR A 231 4.62 3.14 12.69
C TYR A 231 5.62 3.52 11.61
N PHE A 232 6.00 4.80 11.54
CA PHE A 232 7.01 5.28 10.62
C PHE A 232 8.37 4.59 10.83
N ASP A 233 8.86 4.51 12.06
CA ASP A 233 10.12 3.85 12.39
C ASP A 233 10.09 2.35 12.07
N TYR A 234 8.98 1.70 12.40
CA TYR A 234 8.75 0.30 12.07
C TYR A 234 8.72 0.05 10.55
N ALA A 235 8.05 0.90 9.78
CA ALA A 235 8.06 0.83 8.32
C ALA A 235 9.46 0.99 7.73
N CYS A 236 10.23 1.96 8.25
CA CYS A 236 11.63 2.17 7.84
C CYS A 236 12.47 0.91 8.05
N GLU A 237 12.32 0.24 9.20
CA GLU A 237 13.05 -0.99 9.51
C GLU A 237 12.66 -2.14 8.57
N ARG A 238 11.36 -2.36 8.35
CA ARG A 238 10.88 -3.40 7.43
C ARG A 238 11.37 -3.21 6.01
N ILE A 239 11.32 -1.98 5.50
CA ILE A 239 11.77 -1.66 4.15
C ILE A 239 13.29 -1.84 4.01
N ARG A 240 14.09 -1.49 5.05
CA ARG A 240 15.55 -1.78 5.06
C ARG A 240 15.84 -3.28 5.03
N LYS A 241 15.10 -4.08 5.81
CA LYS A 241 15.23 -5.55 5.80
C LYS A 241 14.90 -6.13 4.43
N ALA A 242 13.82 -5.66 3.79
CA ALA A 242 13.47 -6.08 2.43
C ALA A 242 14.57 -5.73 1.43
N LEU A 243 15.10 -4.50 1.46
CA LEU A 243 16.20 -4.09 0.58
C LEU A 243 17.44 -4.95 0.78
N ALA A 244 17.81 -5.23 2.03
CA ALA A 244 18.97 -6.08 2.34
C ALA A 244 18.79 -7.51 1.80
N ALA A 245 17.58 -8.07 1.90
CA ALA A 245 17.27 -9.40 1.38
C ALA A 245 17.37 -9.46 -0.16
N VAL A 246 16.84 -8.44 -0.86
CA VAL A 246 16.94 -8.37 -2.33
C VAL A 246 18.38 -8.14 -2.80
N SER A 247 19.17 -7.35 -2.04
CA SER A 247 20.57 -7.07 -2.39
C SER A 247 21.52 -8.24 -2.14
N ASN A 248 21.16 -9.20 -1.26
CA ASN A 248 21.98 -10.36 -0.89
C ASN A 248 21.14 -11.65 -0.87
N PRO A 249 20.71 -12.16 -2.02
CA PRO A 249 19.74 -13.28 -2.10
C PRO A 249 20.25 -14.63 -1.54
N GLY A 250 21.49 -14.73 -1.11
CA GLY A 250 22.12 -15.95 -0.56
C GLY A 250 22.37 -15.94 0.96
N LYS A 251 22.01 -14.86 1.67
CA LYS A 251 22.23 -14.79 3.12
C LYS A 251 20.90 -14.85 3.84
N PRO A 252 20.64 -15.85 4.73
CA PRO A 252 19.41 -15.87 5.52
C PRO A 252 19.31 -14.59 6.37
N ALA A 253 18.09 -14.04 6.43
CA ALA A 253 17.76 -12.84 7.20
C ALA A 253 17.77 -13.12 8.70
#